data_ace058638286e5fbbfd9b4179ddd65eb
#
_entry.id   ace058638286e5fbbfd9b4179ddd65eb
#
_cell.length_a   1.000
_cell.length_b   1.000
_cell.length_c   1.000
_cell.angle_alpha   90.00
_cell.angle_beta   90.00
_cell.angle_gamma   90.00
#
_symmetry.space_group_name_H-M   'P 1'
#
loop_
_entity.id
_entity.type
_entity.pdbx_description
1 polymer ?
#
loop_
_entity_poly.entity_id
_entity_poly.type
_entity_poly.pdbx_seq_one_letter_code
_entity_poly.pdbx_strand_id
1 'polypeptide(L)'
;RRLDEITRITWDDLDVGGKRVLVRDMKHPGDKMGNDAWCDLPDPSLQIIQSMPVRVARIFPYNNDAISAAFTRACKALGIEDLHLHDMRHEGVSRLFEMGLNIPHVAAVSGHRSWQSLQRYTHLRQTGDKYAGWEWIKVVTS
;
A
#
# COMPACT_ATOMS: atom_id res chain seq x y z
N ARG A 1 -0.19 -2.29 -1.76
CA ARG A 1 0.98 -2.88 -2.44
C ARG A 1 1.33 -4.22 -1.81
N ARG A 2 2.12 -5.05 -2.51
CA ARG A 2 2.71 -6.26 -1.94
C ARG A 2 3.85 -5.89 -0.99
N LEU A 3 4.07 -6.69 0.06
CA LEU A 3 5.12 -6.42 1.04
C LEU A 3 6.51 -6.27 0.40
N ASP A 4 6.85 -7.17 -0.51
CA ASP A 4 8.10 -7.14 -1.26
C ASP A 4 8.29 -5.83 -2.05
N GLU A 5 7.24 -5.30 -2.65
CA GLU A 5 7.27 -4.02 -3.36
C GLU A 5 7.46 -2.84 -2.39
N ILE A 6 6.81 -2.86 -1.23
CA ILE A 6 6.91 -1.80 -0.21
C ILE A 6 8.34 -1.72 0.34
N THR A 7 8.96 -2.85 0.63
CA THR A 7 10.31 -2.86 1.20
C THR A 7 11.41 -2.50 0.20
N ARG A 8 11.10 -2.46 -1.10
CA ARG A 8 12.06 -2.09 -2.16
C ARG A 8 12.00 -0.63 -2.59
N ILE A 9 10.93 0.11 -2.25
CA ILE A 9 10.84 1.52 -2.65
C ILE A 9 11.96 2.35 -2.01
N THR A 10 12.46 3.32 -2.78
CA THR A 10 13.57 4.18 -2.37
C THR A 10 13.18 5.64 -2.32
N TRP A 11 13.95 6.43 -1.58
CA TRP A 11 13.77 7.87 -1.51
C TRP A 11 13.93 8.55 -2.87
N ASP A 12 14.84 8.06 -3.71
CA ASP A 12 15.09 8.61 -5.04
C ASP A 12 13.88 8.42 -5.98
N ASP A 13 13.08 7.39 -5.73
CA ASP A 13 11.89 7.07 -6.52
C ASP A 13 10.61 7.75 -5.99
N LEU A 14 10.71 8.56 -4.93
CA LEU A 14 9.58 9.28 -4.34
C LEU A 14 9.43 10.66 -4.97
N ASP A 15 8.26 10.92 -5.54
CA ASP A 15 7.84 12.23 -6.03
C ASP A 15 6.81 12.82 -5.06
N VAL A 16 7.27 13.63 -4.11
CA VAL A 16 6.41 14.24 -3.09
C VAL A 16 5.43 15.22 -3.71
N GLY A 17 5.89 16.04 -4.66
CA GLY A 17 5.05 17.03 -5.34
C GLY A 17 3.93 16.38 -6.16
N GLY A 18 4.24 15.27 -6.83
CA GLY A 18 3.27 14.47 -7.58
C GLY A 18 2.49 13.47 -6.73
N LYS A 19 2.79 13.35 -5.44
CA LYS A 19 2.19 12.36 -4.52
C LYS A 19 2.20 10.95 -5.11
N ARG A 20 3.37 10.50 -5.56
CA ARG A 20 3.54 9.19 -6.19
C ARG A 20 4.92 8.61 -5.90
N VAL A 21 5.04 7.31 -6.08
CA VAL A 21 6.31 6.59 -5.95
C VAL A 21 6.47 5.62 -7.10
N LEU A 22 7.71 5.51 -7.64
CA LEU A 22 8.02 4.51 -8.65
C LEU A 22 8.26 3.16 -7.95
N VAL A 23 7.44 2.18 -8.31
CA VAL A 23 7.59 0.79 -7.88
C VAL A 23 8.22 0.00 -9.00
N ARG A 24 9.44 -0.49 -8.76
CA ARG A 24 10.23 -1.22 -9.75
C ARG A 24 9.97 -2.72 -9.69
N ASP A 25 10.13 -3.39 -10.82
CA ASP A 25 10.04 -4.86 -10.96
C ASP A 25 8.79 -5.45 -10.31
N MET A 26 7.65 -4.86 -10.60
CA MET A 26 6.37 -5.35 -10.09
C MET A 26 6.07 -6.76 -10.61
N LYS A 27 5.61 -7.64 -9.72
CA LYS A 27 5.17 -8.98 -10.13
C LYS A 27 3.97 -8.90 -11.08
N HIS A 28 4.19 -9.36 -12.29
CA HIS A 28 3.13 -9.58 -13.27
C HIS A 28 3.32 -10.96 -13.92
N PRO A 29 2.27 -11.76 -14.14
CA PRO A 29 2.38 -12.98 -14.93
C PRO A 29 2.91 -12.65 -16.33
N GLY A 30 4.09 -13.16 -16.67
CA GLY A 30 4.72 -12.96 -17.98
C GLY A 30 5.87 -11.94 -18.03
N ASP A 31 5.89 -10.95 -17.16
CA ASP A 31 6.95 -9.93 -17.10
C ASP A 31 7.64 -9.91 -15.72
N LYS A 32 8.83 -10.44 -15.63
CA LYS A 32 9.55 -10.55 -14.36
C LYS A 32 10.53 -9.40 -14.08
N MET A 33 10.98 -8.69 -15.11
CA MET A 33 11.96 -7.62 -15.01
C MET A 33 11.53 -6.40 -15.82
N GLY A 34 11.88 -5.20 -15.33
CA GLY A 34 11.58 -3.95 -16.01
C GLY A 34 10.10 -3.52 -15.95
N ASN A 35 9.28 -4.18 -15.13
CA ASN A 35 7.88 -3.84 -14.94
C ASN A 35 7.75 -2.76 -13.87
N ASP A 36 8.15 -1.55 -14.20
CA ASP A 36 8.10 -0.40 -13.31
C ASP A 36 6.81 0.39 -13.52
N ALA A 37 6.22 0.87 -12.44
CA ALA A 37 5.02 1.69 -12.51
C ALA A 37 5.02 2.78 -11.44
N TRP A 38 4.60 3.98 -11.82
CA TRP A 38 4.25 5.02 -10.87
C TRP A 38 2.94 4.67 -10.17
N CYS A 39 2.97 4.73 -8.85
CA CYS A 39 1.80 4.48 -8.02
C CYS A 39 1.45 5.74 -7.23
N ASP A 40 0.21 6.19 -7.36
CA ASP A 40 -0.29 7.33 -6.60
C ASP A 40 -0.35 6.98 -5.11
N LEU A 41 -0.05 7.97 -4.28
CA LEU A 41 -0.03 7.85 -2.82
C LEU A 41 -1.19 8.63 -2.22
N PRO A 42 -2.16 7.96 -1.59
CA PRO A 42 -3.11 8.63 -0.71
C PRO A 42 -2.40 9.41 0.39
N ASP A 43 -2.99 10.51 0.83
CA ASP A 43 -2.37 11.40 1.83
C ASP A 43 -1.85 10.68 3.09
N PRO A 44 -2.59 9.73 3.70
CA PRO A 44 -2.06 8.98 4.85
C PRO A 44 -0.80 8.17 4.52
N SER A 45 -0.72 7.59 3.32
CA SER A 45 0.46 6.84 2.88
C SER A 45 1.67 7.74 2.71
N LEU A 46 1.48 8.91 2.11
CA LEU A 46 2.55 9.90 1.95
C LEU A 46 3.05 10.41 3.31
N GLN A 47 2.14 10.69 4.25
CA GLN A 47 2.49 11.10 5.60
C GLN A 47 3.34 10.05 6.33
N ILE A 48 2.97 8.77 6.22
CA ILE A 48 3.74 7.66 6.80
C ILE A 48 5.14 7.60 6.18
N ILE A 49 5.25 7.68 4.86
CA ILE A 49 6.54 7.70 4.16
C ILE A 49 7.40 8.85 4.66
N GLN A 50 6.87 10.07 4.70
CA GLN A 50 7.59 11.26 5.12
C GLN A 50 8.01 11.24 6.59
N SER A 51 7.34 10.47 7.44
CA SER A 51 7.70 10.29 8.85
C SER A 51 8.89 9.36 9.06
N MET A 52 9.26 8.57 8.04
CA MET A 52 10.38 7.64 8.14
C MET A 52 11.73 8.37 8.15
N PRO A 53 12.69 7.93 8.98
CA PRO A 53 14.01 8.53 8.99
C PRO A 53 14.79 8.18 7.71
N VAL A 54 15.43 9.18 7.11
CA VAL A 54 16.29 9.00 5.94
C VAL A 54 17.65 8.47 6.42
N ARG A 55 17.85 7.18 6.45
CA ARG A 55 19.10 6.54 6.91
C ARG A 55 19.84 5.80 5.80
N VAL A 56 19.11 5.18 4.92
CA VAL A 56 19.60 4.38 3.78
C VAL A 56 18.76 4.68 2.56
N ALA A 57 19.12 4.12 1.41
CA ALA A 57 18.40 4.36 0.15
C ALA A 57 16.93 3.92 0.20
N ARG A 58 16.62 2.81 0.87
CA ARG A 58 15.25 2.31 1.00
C ARG A 58 14.48 3.08 2.08
N ILE A 59 13.21 3.37 1.79
CA ILE A 59 12.31 4.06 2.72
C ILE A 59 11.97 3.14 3.92
N PHE A 60 11.67 1.86 3.63
CA PHE A 60 11.37 0.84 4.63
C PHE A 60 12.44 -0.26 4.60
N PRO A 61 13.61 -0.03 5.23
CA PRO A 61 14.76 -0.94 5.15
C PRO A 61 14.62 -2.14 6.09
N TYR A 62 13.51 -2.85 5.99
CA TYR A 62 13.20 -3.97 6.86
C TYR A 62 13.17 -5.27 6.04
N ASN A 63 13.43 -6.38 6.72
CA ASN A 63 13.32 -7.72 6.16
C ASN A 63 11.85 -8.14 6.08
N ASN A 64 11.43 -8.70 4.95
CA ASN A 64 10.05 -9.14 4.73
C ASN A 64 9.58 -10.19 5.74
N ASP A 65 10.43 -11.16 6.07
CA ASP A 65 10.11 -12.20 7.04
C ASP A 65 9.94 -11.61 8.44
N ALA A 66 10.76 -10.64 8.82
CA ALA A 66 10.64 -9.94 10.10
C ALA A 66 9.32 -9.15 10.21
N ILE A 67 8.91 -8.48 9.13
CA ILE A 67 7.61 -7.77 9.08
C ILE A 67 6.45 -8.76 9.20
N SER A 68 6.49 -9.84 8.44
CA SER A 68 5.44 -10.88 8.47
C SER A 68 5.33 -11.52 9.84
N ALA A 69 6.45 -11.83 10.49
CA ALA A 69 6.50 -12.39 11.84
C ALA A 69 5.96 -11.39 12.87
N ALA A 70 6.30 -10.10 12.77
CA ALA A 70 5.77 -9.05 13.65
C ALA A 70 4.26 -8.90 13.51
N PHE A 71 3.74 -8.92 12.29
CA PHE A 71 2.31 -8.89 12.03
C PHE A 71 1.59 -10.09 12.65
N THR A 72 2.12 -11.29 12.47
CA THR A 72 1.56 -12.52 13.06
C THR A 72 1.53 -12.45 14.58
N ARG A 73 2.61 -11.97 15.21
CA ARG A 73 2.66 -11.79 16.67
C ARG A 73 1.63 -10.78 17.17
N ALA A 74 1.45 -9.67 16.43
CA ALA A 74 0.46 -8.65 16.79
C ALA A 74 -0.97 -9.22 16.70
N CYS A 75 -1.29 -9.95 15.64
CA CYS A 75 -2.59 -10.62 15.51
C CYS A 75 -2.84 -11.58 16.66
N LYS A 76 -1.85 -12.41 17.00
CA LYS A 76 -1.95 -13.35 18.12
C LYS A 76 -2.18 -12.63 19.45
N ALA A 77 -1.44 -11.56 19.71
CA ALA A 77 -1.57 -10.78 20.94
C ALA A 77 -2.95 -10.11 21.08
N LEU A 78 -3.57 -9.75 19.94
CA LEU A 78 -4.89 -9.12 19.89
C LEU A 78 -6.05 -10.13 19.76
N GLY A 79 -5.76 -11.44 19.74
CA GLY A 79 -6.78 -12.47 19.56
C GLY A 79 -7.43 -12.47 18.18
N ILE A 80 -6.75 -11.94 17.16
CA ILE A 80 -7.23 -11.90 15.78
C ILE A 80 -6.79 -13.18 15.09
N GLU A 81 -7.75 -13.99 14.69
CA GLU A 81 -7.51 -15.24 13.97
C GLU A 81 -7.69 -15.05 12.46
N ASP A 82 -6.99 -15.88 11.69
CA ASP A 82 -7.12 -15.98 10.23
C ASP A 82 -6.97 -14.65 9.47
N LEU A 83 -6.10 -13.76 9.95
CA LEU A 83 -5.73 -12.53 9.28
C LEU A 83 -4.28 -12.61 8.82
N HIS A 84 -4.06 -12.40 7.51
CA HIS A 84 -2.75 -12.44 6.89
C HIS A 84 -2.34 -11.04 6.41
N LEU A 85 -1.04 -10.76 6.38
CA LEU A 85 -0.54 -9.45 5.93
C LEU A 85 -1.01 -9.11 4.50
N HIS A 86 -1.12 -10.11 3.61
CA HIS A 86 -1.62 -9.93 2.26
C HIS A 86 -3.07 -9.45 2.21
N ASP A 87 -3.87 -9.78 3.21
CA ASP A 87 -5.26 -9.33 3.31
C ASP A 87 -5.36 -7.80 3.42
N MET A 88 -4.33 -7.16 3.95
CA MET A 88 -4.25 -5.69 4.03
C MET A 88 -4.23 -5.04 2.65
N ARG A 89 -3.70 -5.71 1.63
CA ARG A 89 -3.78 -5.23 0.25
C ARG A 89 -5.21 -5.23 -0.27
N HIS A 90 -5.96 -6.30 0.00
CA HIS A 90 -7.37 -6.39 -0.38
C HIS A 90 -8.21 -5.34 0.34
N GLU A 91 -7.99 -5.19 1.64
CA GLU A 91 -8.65 -4.16 2.45
C GLU A 91 -8.35 -2.75 1.94
N GLY A 92 -7.10 -2.45 1.60
CA GLY A 92 -6.70 -1.16 1.04
C GLY A 92 -7.41 -0.86 -0.28
N VAL A 93 -7.49 -1.82 -1.18
CA VAL A 93 -8.22 -1.68 -2.46
C VAL A 93 -9.71 -1.46 -2.21
N SER A 94 -10.31 -2.25 -1.32
CA SER A 94 -11.73 -2.10 -0.95
C SER A 94 -12.03 -0.68 -0.44
N ARG A 95 -11.18 -0.13 0.41
CA ARG A 95 -11.34 1.22 0.95
C ARG A 95 -11.28 2.31 -0.11
N LEU A 96 -10.43 2.16 -1.11
CA LEU A 96 -10.37 3.12 -2.23
C LEU A 96 -11.70 3.16 -3.00
N PHE A 97 -12.31 2.01 -3.26
CA PHE A 97 -13.64 1.96 -3.88
C PHE A 97 -14.73 2.53 -2.96
N GLU A 98 -14.69 2.25 -1.67
CA GLU A 98 -15.62 2.82 -0.67
C GLU A 98 -15.53 4.35 -0.59
N MET A 99 -14.34 4.92 -0.84
CA MET A 99 -14.11 6.36 -0.94
C MET A 99 -14.70 6.97 -2.21
N GLY A 100 -15.14 6.15 -3.16
CA GLY A 100 -15.73 6.60 -4.40
C GLY A 100 -14.78 6.67 -5.59
N LEU A 101 -13.56 6.16 -5.48
CA LEU A 101 -12.63 6.10 -6.60
C LEU A 101 -13.13 5.10 -7.65
N ASN A 102 -12.97 5.45 -8.91
CA ASN A 102 -13.26 4.54 -10.03
C ASN A 102 -12.09 3.58 -10.32
N ILE A 103 -12.30 2.61 -11.21
CA ILE A 103 -11.28 1.61 -11.55
C ILE A 103 -9.95 2.24 -12.00
N PRO A 104 -9.89 3.22 -12.92
CA PRO A 104 -8.62 3.85 -13.30
C PRO A 104 -7.86 4.47 -12.12
N HIS A 105 -8.54 5.17 -11.24
CA HIS A 105 -7.93 5.79 -10.07
C HIS A 105 -7.44 4.76 -9.04
N VAL A 106 -8.23 3.72 -8.79
CA VAL A 106 -7.80 2.62 -7.91
C VAL A 106 -6.59 1.91 -8.50
N ALA A 107 -6.57 1.66 -9.81
CA ALA A 107 -5.43 1.06 -10.49
C ALA A 107 -4.16 1.93 -10.38
N ALA A 108 -4.29 3.25 -10.45
CA ALA A 108 -3.19 4.18 -10.27
C ALA A 108 -2.55 4.08 -8.87
N VAL A 109 -3.34 3.84 -7.83
CA VAL A 109 -2.84 3.63 -6.46
C VAL A 109 -2.31 2.22 -6.27
N SER A 110 -3.07 1.21 -6.66
CA SER A 110 -2.76 -0.19 -6.41
C SER A 110 -1.72 -0.79 -7.34
N GLY A 111 -1.52 -0.16 -8.51
CA GLY A 111 -0.62 -0.63 -9.55
C GLY A 111 -1.14 -1.84 -10.33
N HIS A 112 -2.42 -2.15 -10.28
CA HIS A 112 -3.00 -3.20 -11.11
C HIS A 112 -2.94 -2.79 -12.58
N ARG A 113 -2.36 -3.64 -13.43
CA ARG A 113 -2.36 -3.46 -14.88
C ARG A 113 -3.66 -3.93 -15.51
N SER A 114 -4.22 -5.02 -15.00
CA SER A 114 -5.51 -5.56 -15.44
C SER A 114 -6.63 -4.98 -14.60
N TRP A 115 -7.49 -4.18 -15.22
CA TRP A 115 -8.68 -3.65 -14.56
C TRP A 115 -9.70 -4.75 -14.25
N GLN A 116 -9.63 -5.85 -14.97
CA GLN A 116 -10.51 -7.00 -14.75
C GLN A 116 -10.33 -7.58 -13.34
N SER A 117 -9.11 -7.58 -12.79
CA SER A 117 -8.84 -8.02 -11.42
C SER A 117 -9.45 -7.09 -10.36
N LEU A 118 -9.83 -5.88 -10.71
CA LEU A 118 -10.48 -4.91 -9.83
C LEU A 118 -12.01 -4.95 -9.89
N GLN A 119 -12.60 -5.59 -10.89
CA GLN A 119 -14.05 -5.65 -11.08
C GLN A 119 -14.78 -6.27 -9.88
N ARG A 120 -14.16 -7.21 -9.19
CA ARG A 120 -14.74 -7.85 -8.00
C ARG A 120 -15.00 -6.89 -6.83
N TYR A 121 -14.41 -5.70 -6.85
CA TYR A 121 -14.59 -4.68 -5.81
C TYR A 121 -15.60 -3.60 -6.18
N THR A 122 -16.06 -3.53 -7.44
CA THR A 122 -16.91 -2.43 -7.93
C THR A 122 -18.33 -2.44 -7.37
N HIS A 123 -18.76 -3.56 -6.78
CA HIS A 123 -20.06 -3.66 -6.09
C HIS A 123 -20.04 -3.06 -4.68
N LEU A 124 -18.87 -2.66 -4.17
CA LEU A 124 -18.76 -2.09 -2.85
C LEU A 124 -19.50 -0.76 -2.77
N ARG A 125 -20.26 -0.60 -1.69
CA ARG A 125 -20.99 0.63 -1.40
C ARG A 125 -20.00 1.75 -1.07
N GLN A 126 -20.20 2.93 -1.66
CA GLN A 126 -19.45 4.12 -1.31
C GLN A 126 -19.88 4.59 0.09
N THR A 127 -18.98 4.52 1.05
CA THR A 127 -19.22 4.87 2.45
C THR A 127 -18.41 6.06 2.93
N GLY A 128 -17.61 6.66 2.03
CA GLY A 128 -16.75 7.80 2.30
C GLY A 128 -15.32 7.41 2.67
N ASP A 129 -14.53 8.41 3.02
CA ASP A 129 -13.13 8.24 3.39
C ASP A 129 -12.99 7.81 4.86
N LYS A 130 -12.69 6.55 5.09
CA LYS A 130 -12.44 6.00 6.42
C LYS A 130 -11.13 6.51 7.06
N TYR A 131 -10.27 7.15 6.29
CA TYR A 131 -9.04 7.76 6.81
C TYR A 131 -9.25 9.21 7.24
N ALA A 132 -10.37 9.84 6.87
CA ALA A 132 -10.69 11.18 7.33
C ALA A 132 -10.83 11.19 8.85
N GLY A 133 -10.03 12.01 9.53
CA GLY A 133 -10.00 12.06 10.98
C GLY A 133 -9.41 10.82 11.68
N TRP A 134 -8.67 9.99 10.97
CA TRP A 134 -8.03 8.80 11.54
C TRP A 134 -6.96 9.18 12.57
N GLU A 135 -7.30 9.02 13.83
CA GLU A 135 -6.47 9.48 14.96
C GLU A 135 -5.10 8.79 15.03
N TRP A 136 -5.04 7.52 14.61
CA TRP A 136 -3.80 6.75 14.65
C TRP A 136 -2.69 7.30 13.74
N ILE A 137 -3.04 8.15 12.75
CA ILE A 137 -2.02 8.76 11.88
C ILE A 137 -0.95 9.51 12.70
N LYS A 138 -1.35 10.19 13.75
CA LYS A 138 -0.43 10.92 14.64
C LYS A 138 0.50 9.98 15.40
N VAL A 139 0.00 8.80 15.76
CA VAL A 139 0.79 7.79 16.49
C VAL A 139 1.82 7.14 15.57
N VAL A 140 1.41 6.74 14.36
CA VAL A 140 2.30 6.03 13.43
C VAL A 140 3.28 6.94 12.70
N THR A 141 3.07 8.25 12.73
CA THR A 141 3.98 9.25 12.11
C THR A 141 4.81 10.05 13.11
N SER A 142 4.64 9.78 14.38
CA SER A 142 5.38 10.46 15.44
C SER A 142 6.85 9.99 15.59
#